data_13abb3535575e46ec0764602948b01a9
#
_entry.id   13abb3535575e46ec0764602948b01a9
#
_cell.length_a   1.000
_cell.length_b   1.000
_cell.length_c   1.000
_cell.angle_alpha   90.00
_cell.angle_beta   90.00
_cell.angle_gamma   90.00
#
_symmetry.space_group_name_H-M   'P 1'
#
loop_
_entity.id
_entity.type
_entity.pdbx_description
1 polymer ?
#
loop_
_entity_poly.entity_id
_entity_poly.type
_entity_poly.pdbx_seq_one_letter_code
_entity_poly.pdbx_strand_id
1 'polypeptide(L)'
;DHQAEEAASFYVSLFRNARITETTRTGAETPSGNEVGSVLTVSFELEGLPITALNGGSYFKLNSAISLLVSGSTREEVESLYAQLSEGGNVLMPLAAYPFSELFGYVQDRYGVAWQINLGERAQKVTPFFMFCGPHDGQAEAAVNRYTSLFDGGRILEIQRFTSADEGGTPGHVKFAAFRLGNREFIAMDGGPDHEFTFNEAFSLVITCETQDEMDALWAVLSAHPESEQCGWCKDEFGVSWQVTPSELFTMMADPDPEKTRRVTEAFMPMHKLDLAELRKAYEGV
;
A
#
# COMPACT_ATOMS: atom_id res chain seq x y z
N ASP A 1 -5.17 3.87 15.44
CA ASP A 1 -4.57 5.19 15.50
C ASP A 1 -3.49 5.21 16.57
N HIS A 2 -2.37 5.89 16.35
CA HIS A 2 -1.16 5.84 17.20
C HIS A 2 -0.54 4.44 17.41
N GLN A 3 -0.83 3.51 16.50
CA GLN A 3 -0.40 2.11 16.60
C GLN A 3 0.72 1.74 15.60
N ALA A 4 1.25 2.70 14.83
CA ALA A 4 2.22 2.41 13.78
C ALA A 4 3.47 1.69 14.30
N GLU A 5 4.02 2.09 15.48
CA GLU A 5 5.22 1.48 16.07
C GLU A 5 4.93 0.08 16.61
N GLU A 6 3.78 -0.12 17.26
CA GLU A 6 3.35 -1.44 17.74
C GLU A 6 3.09 -2.39 16.57
N ALA A 7 2.36 -1.94 15.56
CA ALA A 7 2.05 -2.75 14.38
C ALA A 7 3.32 -3.14 13.59
N ALA A 8 4.21 -2.18 13.32
CA ALA A 8 5.48 -2.45 12.65
C ALA A 8 6.34 -3.44 13.42
N SER A 9 6.46 -3.29 14.75
CA SER A 9 7.20 -4.21 15.61
C SER A 9 6.60 -5.61 15.59
N PHE A 10 5.27 -5.71 15.63
CA PHE A 10 4.58 -6.97 15.51
C PHE A 10 4.85 -7.63 14.15
N TYR A 11 4.66 -6.92 13.02
CA TYR A 11 4.89 -7.49 11.70
C TYR A 11 6.34 -7.94 11.50
N VAL A 12 7.31 -7.14 11.91
CA VAL A 12 8.73 -7.51 11.82
C VAL A 12 9.03 -8.79 12.61
N SER A 13 8.33 -9.04 13.73
CA SER A 13 8.51 -10.26 14.51
C SER A 13 8.00 -11.54 13.83
N LEU A 14 7.10 -11.41 12.81
CA LEU A 14 6.48 -12.55 12.13
C LEU A 14 7.35 -13.12 10.99
N PHE A 15 8.27 -12.33 10.44
CA PHE A 15 9.03 -12.70 9.25
C PHE A 15 10.52 -12.80 9.53
N ARG A 16 11.22 -13.69 8.80
CA ARG A 16 12.66 -13.93 9.01
C ARG A 16 13.53 -12.78 8.51
N ASN A 17 13.20 -12.26 7.32
CA ASN A 17 13.91 -11.16 6.69
C ASN A 17 13.08 -9.88 6.83
N ALA A 18 12.99 -9.39 8.06
CA ALA A 18 12.23 -8.21 8.39
C ALA A 18 12.99 -7.32 9.36
N ARG A 19 12.80 -6.01 9.23
CA ARG A 19 13.43 -5.02 10.10
C ARG A 19 12.71 -3.70 10.01
N ILE A 20 12.71 -2.93 11.09
CA ILE A 20 12.40 -1.51 11.08
C ILE A 20 13.59 -0.79 10.45
N THR A 21 13.33 0.06 9.45
CA THR A 21 14.35 0.82 8.73
C THR A 21 14.44 2.26 9.21
N GLU A 22 13.31 2.85 9.59
CA GLU A 22 13.24 4.24 10.03
C GLU A 22 12.02 4.47 10.93
N THR A 23 12.15 5.41 11.86
CA THR A 23 11.02 5.94 12.64
C THR A 23 11.09 7.46 12.63
N THR A 24 10.07 8.11 12.09
CA THR A 24 9.97 9.57 12.11
C THR A 24 9.03 10.03 13.21
N ARG A 25 9.31 11.23 13.75
CA ARG A 25 8.47 11.86 14.76
C ARG A 25 8.01 13.21 14.26
N THR A 26 6.80 13.60 14.64
CA THR A 26 6.28 14.89 14.23
C THR A 26 7.00 16.03 14.95
N GLY A 27 7.43 17.05 14.19
CA GLY A 27 8.02 18.29 14.70
C GLY A 27 6.97 19.37 15.04
N ALA A 28 5.71 19.16 14.65
CA ALA A 28 4.59 20.06 14.89
C ALA A 28 3.32 19.25 15.12
N GLU A 29 2.30 19.85 15.72
CA GLU A 29 0.97 19.27 15.78
C GLU A 29 0.43 19.03 14.35
N THR A 30 -0.16 17.86 14.11
CA THR A 30 -0.72 17.52 12.82
C THR A 30 -2.23 17.64 12.82
N PRO A 31 -2.88 17.83 11.66
CA PRO A 31 -4.34 17.78 11.54
C PRO A 31 -4.95 16.45 12.04
N SER A 32 -4.17 15.38 12.01
CA SER A 32 -4.53 14.05 12.53
C SER A 32 -4.45 13.92 14.06
N GLY A 33 -4.09 14.99 14.78
CA GLY A 33 -4.05 15.02 16.25
C GLY A 33 -2.78 14.42 16.86
N ASN A 34 -1.71 14.26 16.09
CA ASN A 34 -0.42 13.83 16.62
C ASN A 34 0.26 14.98 17.37
N GLU A 35 0.65 14.73 18.63
CA GLU A 35 1.39 15.67 19.45
C GLU A 35 2.86 15.78 18.99
N VAL A 36 3.47 16.93 19.21
CA VAL A 36 4.90 17.16 18.92
C VAL A 36 5.76 16.09 19.61
N GLY A 37 6.65 15.45 18.83
CA GLY A 37 7.53 14.38 19.31
C GLY A 37 6.92 12.99 19.31
N SER A 38 5.61 12.83 19.03
CA SER A 38 5.01 11.51 18.84
C SER A 38 5.47 10.86 17.53
N VAL A 39 5.41 9.53 17.44
CA VAL A 39 5.71 8.81 16.21
C VAL A 39 4.72 9.17 15.12
N LEU A 40 5.23 9.63 13.98
CA LEU A 40 4.43 9.93 12.79
C LEU A 40 4.42 8.74 11.84
N THR A 41 5.59 8.25 11.45
CA THR A 41 5.72 7.10 10.57
C THR A 41 6.72 6.08 11.11
N VAL A 42 6.50 4.81 10.76
CA VAL A 42 7.47 3.74 10.94
C VAL A 42 7.64 3.01 9.61
N SER A 43 8.81 3.12 9.03
CA SER A 43 9.18 2.38 7.83
C SER A 43 9.85 1.07 8.21
N PHE A 44 9.48 0.00 7.52
CA PHE A 44 10.00 -1.34 7.76
C PHE A 44 10.00 -2.16 6.48
N GLU A 45 10.75 -3.24 6.47
CA GLU A 45 10.76 -4.23 5.39
C GLU A 45 10.21 -5.56 5.86
N LEU A 46 9.39 -6.20 5.01
CA LEU A 46 8.97 -7.59 5.18
C LEU A 46 9.39 -8.39 3.95
N GLU A 47 10.35 -9.30 4.12
CA GLU A 47 10.89 -10.16 3.02
C GLU A 47 11.27 -9.35 1.76
N GLY A 48 11.84 -8.15 1.98
CA GLY A 48 12.24 -7.23 0.92
C GLY A 48 11.14 -6.29 0.40
N LEU A 49 9.90 -6.39 0.87
CA LEU A 49 8.85 -5.42 0.56
C LEU A 49 8.94 -4.24 1.55
N PRO A 50 9.23 -3.01 1.12
CA PRO A 50 9.20 -1.85 1.98
C PRO A 50 7.76 -1.42 2.25
N ILE A 51 7.48 -1.11 3.50
CA ILE A 51 6.17 -0.66 3.99
C ILE A 51 6.40 0.50 4.96
N THR A 52 5.52 1.50 4.91
CA THR A 52 5.50 2.57 5.89
C THR A 52 4.13 2.60 6.59
N ALA A 53 4.14 2.44 7.90
CA ALA A 53 2.96 2.65 8.73
C ALA A 53 2.90 4.12 9.16
N LEU A 54 1.76 4.78 8.93
CA LEU A 54 1.52 6.19 9.23
C LEU A 54 0.45 6.33 10.32
N ASN A 55 0.72 7.10 11.35
CA ASN A 55 -0.28 7.58 12.30
C ASN A 55 -1.04 8.76 11.68
N GLY A 56 -1.84 8.49 10.66
CA GLY A 56 -2.56 9.48 9.84
C GLY A 56 -3.91 9.93 10.40
N GLY A 57 -4.29 9.49 11.61
CA GLY A 57 -5.59 9.78 12.21
C GLY A 57 -6.65 8.74 11.86
N SER A 58 -7.91 9.05 12.18
CA SER A 58 -9.04 8.12 12.07
C SER A 58 -9.97 8.41 10.88
N TYR A 59 -9.53 9.25 9.93
CA TYR A 59 -10.35 9.66 8.79
C TYR A 59 -10.68 8.49 7.85
N PHE A 60 -9.72 7.62 7.62
CA PHE A 60 -9.87 6.45 6.76
C PHE A 60 -9.61 5.17 7.53
N LYS A 61 -10.32 4.11 7.19
CA LYS A 61 -10.16 2.80 7.82
C LYS A 61 -9.61 1.81 6.79
N LEU A 62 -8.62 1.03 7.21
CA LEU A 62 -8.14 -0.12 6.45
C LEU A 62 -9.31 -1.08 6.19
N ASN A 63 -9.33 -1.63 5.00
CA ASN A 63 -10.33 -2.61 4.57
C ASN A 63 -9.70 -3.65 3.65
N SER A 64 -10.51 -4.56 3.14
CA SER A 64 -10.05 -5.70 2.34
C SER A 64 -9.84 -5.39 0.85
N ALA A 65 -10.05 -4.14 0.39
CA ALA A 65 -9.79 -3.77 -1.00
C ALA A 65 -8.29 -3.89 -1.35
N ILE A 66 -7.41 -3.65 -0.37
CA ILE A 66 -5.99 -3.96 -0.51
C ILE A 66 -5.57 -4.84 0.67
N SER A 67 -4.93 -5.95 0.35
CA SER A 67 -4.39 -6.91 1.30
C SER A 67 -2.95 -7.25 0.97
N LEU A 68 -2.28 -7.94 1.88
CA LEU A 68 -0.95 -8.50 1.66
C LEU A 68 -1.07 -10.03 1.53
N LEU A 69 -0.72 -10.56 0.35
CA LEU A 69 -0.61 -12.00 0.15
C LEU A 69 0.75 -12.47 0.63
N VAL A 70 0.77 -13.42 1.56
CA VAL A 70 1.98 -14.09 2.02
C VAL A 70 2.01 -15.52 1.49
N SER A 71 3.09 -15.86 0.79
CA SER A 71 3.34 -17.22 0.31
C SER A 71 4.28 -17.93 1.26
N GLY A 72 3.77 -18.87 2.04
CA GLY A 72 4.56 -19.73 2.93
C GLY A 72 4.98 -21.01 2.22
N SER A 73 6.25 -21.40 2.39
CA SER A 73 6.81 -22.58 1.72
C SER A 73 6.50 -23.89 2.45
N THR A 74 6.09 -23.83 3.71
CA THR A 74 5.69 -25.00 4.49
C THR A 74 4.34 -24.79 5.17
N ARG A 75 3.66 -25.89 5.45
CA ARG A 75 2.38 -25.91 6.18
C ARG A 75 2.53 -25.25 7.56
N GLU A 76 3.57 -25.58 8.28
CA GLU A 76 3.85 -25.06 9.63
C GLU A 76 4.04 -23.53 9.62
N GLU A 77 4.69 -23.01 8.59
CA GLU A 77 4.85 -21.55 8.40
C GLU A 77 3.49 -20.88 8.18
N VAL A 78 2.66 -21.44 7.29
CA VAL A 78 1.33 -20.91 6.98
C VAL A 78 0.43 -20.96 8.22
N GLU A 79 0.39 -22.08 8.93
CA GLU A 79 -0.40 -22.26 10.15
C GLU A 79 0.03 -21.29 11.26
N SER A 80 1.34 -21.11 11.45
CA SER A 80 1.90 -20.17 12.44
C SER A 80 1.57 -18.71 12.12
N LEU A 81 1.76 -18.28 10.87
CA LEU A 81 1.41 -16.91 10.42
C LEU A 81 -0.08 -16.63 10.56
N TYR A 82 -0.91 -17.58 10.12
CA TYR A 82 -2.36 -17.45 10.23
C TYR A 82 -2.82 -17.32 11.69
N ALA A 83 -2.30 -18.16 12.58
CA ALA A 83 -2.66 -18.13 14.00
C ALA A 83 -2.30 -16.77 14.64
N GLN A 84 -1.09 -16.26 14.36
CA GLN A 84 -0.61 -14.99 14.94
C GLN A 84 -1.37 -13.78 14.36
N LEU A 85 -1.62 -13.75 13.05
CA LEU A 85 -2.32 -12.66 12.38
C LEU A 85 -3.82 -12.64 12.69
N SER A 86 -4.43 -13.78 12.99
CA SER A 86 -5.85 -13.85 13.39
C SER A 86 -6.10 -13.49 14.86
N GLU A 87 -5.05 -13.45 15.69
CA GLU A 87 -5.20 -13.13 17.11
C GLU A 87 -5.68 -11.69 17.34
N GLY A 88 -6.86 -11.53 17.92
CA GLY A 88 -7.49 -10.23 18.15
C GLY A 88 -8.05 -9.56 16.89
N GLY A 89 -8.02 -10.26 15.76
CA GLY A 89 -8.54 -9.82 14.48
C GLY A 89 -9.84 -10.52 14.06
N ASN A 90 -10.17 -10.44 12.78
CA ASN A 90 -11.35 -11.07 12.16
C ASN A 90 -10.92 -12.12 11.14
N VAL A 91 -11.49 -13.30 11.22
CA VAL A 91 -11.32 -14.34 10.20
C VAL A 91 -12.30 -14.05 9.05
N LEU A 92 -11.76 -13.77 7.87
CA LEU A 92 -12.52 -13.54 6.64
C LEU A 92 -12.74 -14.87 5.89
N MET A 93 -11.68 -15.70 5.80
CA MET A 93 -11.77 -17.08 5.32
C MET A 93 -10.94 -17.99 6.26
N PRO A 94 -11.55 -19.05 6.81
CA PRO A 94 -10.83 -19.99 7.67
C PRO A 94 -9.63 -20.63 6.96
N LEU A 95 -8.60 -20.99 7.72
CA LEU A 95 -7.46 -21.72 7.16
C LEU A 95 -7.90 -23.13 6.77
N ALA A 96 -7.99 -23.40 5.47
CA ALA A 96 -8.48 -24.65 4.90
C ALA A 96 -7.93 -24.88 3.48
N ALA A 97 -8.22 -26.06 2.92
CA ALA A 97 -8.05 -26.29 1.50
C ALA A 97 -9.20 -25.64 0.72
N TYR A 98 -8.86 -25.02 -0.40
CA TYR A 98 -9.79 -24.39 -1.34
C TYR A 98 -9.49 -24.87 -2.77
N PRO A 99 -10.41 -24.73 -3.74
CA PRO A 99 -10.17 -25.18 -5.12
C PRO A 99 -8.91 -24.59 -5.77
N PHE A 100 -8.44 -23.44 -5.28
CA PHE A 100 -7.27 -22.73 -5.80
C PHE A 100 -6.00 -22.89 -4.95
N SER A 101 -6.07 -23.51 -3.77
CA SER A 101 -4.93 -23.68 -2.86
C SER A 101 -5.13 -24.88 -1.92
N GLU A 102 -4.05 -25.64 -1.69
CA GLU A 102 -4.04 -26.73 -0.70
C GLU A 102 -4.18 -26.25 0.75
N LEU A 103 -3.77 -25.01 1.03
CA LEU A 103 -3.94 -24.38 2.34
C LEU A 103 -3.93 -22.85 2.16
N PHE A 104 -5.06 -22.23 2.44
CA PHE A 104 -5.25 -20.80 2.35
C PHE A 104 -6.09 -20.31 3.52
N GLY A 105 -5.78 -19.10 3.99
CA GLY A 105 -6.58 -18.38 4.96
C GLY A 105 -6.57 -16.90 4.67
N TYR A 106 -7.63 -16.18 5.04
CA TYR A 106 -7.76 -14.76 4.87
C TYR A 106 -8.25 -14.15 6.18
N VAL A 107 -7.49 -13.18 6.68
CA VAL A 107 -7.77 -12.55 7.98
C VAL A 107 -7.61 -11.03 7.86
N GLN A 108 -8.33 -10.31 8.68
CA GLN A 108 -8.00 -8.92 9.01
C GLN A 108 -7.44 -8.92 10.42
N ASP A 109 -6.20 -8.44 10.58
CA ASP A 109 -5.54 -8.45 11.87
C ASP A 109 -6.11 -7.41 12.85
N ARG A 110 -5.61 -7.40 14.07
CA ARG A 110 -6.05 -6.46 15.13
C ARG A 110 -5.77 -4.98 14.83
N TYR A 111 -4.90 -4.69 13.85
CA TYR A 111 -4.63 -3.32 13.38
C TYR A 111 -5.46 -2.94 12.15
N GLY A 112 -6.25 -3.88 11.61
CA GLY A 112 -7.13 -3.67 10.46
C GLY A 112 -6.51 -4.00 9.11
N VAL A 113 -5.25 -4.46 9.05
CA VAL A 113 -4.60 -4.89 7.80
C VAL A 113 -5.14 -6.25 7.40
N ALA A 114 -5.50 -6.38 6.13
CA ALA A 114 -5.99 -7.63 5.55
C ALA A 114 -4.81 -8.48 5.02
N TRP A 115 -4.77 -9.76 5.39
CA TRP A 115 -3.72 -10.71 5.06
C TRP A 115 -4.29 -11.96 4.43
N GLN A 116 -3.79 -12.32 3.26
CA GLN A 116 -4.02 -13.61 2.62
C GLN A 116 -2.79 -14.48 2.85
N ILE A 117 -2.94 -15.63 3.47
CA ILE A 117 -1.84 -16.55 3.78
C ILE A 117 -2.04 -17.81 2.96
N ASN A 118 -1.11 -18.12 2.07
CA ASN A 118 -1.21 -19.20 1.10
C ASN A 118 -0.02 -20.14 1.19
N LEU A 119 -0.28 -21.44 1.14
CA LEU A 119 0.76 -22.45 0.94
C LEU A 119 1.19 -22.46 -0.53
N GLY A 120 2.41 -22.10 -0.79
CA GLY A 120 2.99 -22.06 -2.14
C GLY A 120 4.25 -21.21 -2.19
N GLU A 121 5.02 -21.36 -3.24
CA GLU A 121 6.25 -20.60 -3.45
C GLU A 121 6.03 -19.48 -4.47
N ARG A 122 6.45 -18.28 -4.10
CA ARG A 122 6.54 -17.12 -4.99
C ARG A 122 7.90 -16.47 -4.82
N ALA A 123 8.42 -15.88 -5.90
CA ALA A 123 9.69 -15.15 -5.85
C ALA A 123 9.62 -13.95 -4.89
N GLN A 124 8.48 -13.26 -4.84
CA GLN A 124 8.17 -12.22 -3.85
C GLN A 124 7.21 -12.82 -2.81
N LYS A 125 7.72 -13.03 -1.60
CA LYS A 125 6.99 -13.72 -0.53
C LYS A 125 5.80 -12.93 -0.01
N VAL A 126 5.93 -11.63 0.13
CA VAL A 126 4.85 -10.71 0.54
C VAL A 126 4.49 -9.84 -0.65
N THR A 127 3.27 -9.98 -1.16
CA THR A 127 2.82 -9.33 -2.39
C THR A 127 1.55 -8.53 -2.14
N PRO A 128 1.52 -7.22 -2.45
CA PRO A 128 0.30 -6.42 -2.39
C PRO A 128 -0.75 -6.97 -3.37
N PHE A 129 -1.98 -7.07 -2.88
CA PHE A 129 -3.10 -7.66 -3.59
C PHE A 129 -4.27 -6.68 -3.62
N PHE A 130 -4.70 -6.30 -4.82
CA PHE A 130 -5.78 -5.36 -5.08
C PHE A 130 -7.05 -6.10 -5.44
N MET A 131 -8.14 -5.82 -4.74
CA MET A 131 -9.45 -6.34 -5.05
C MET A 131 -10.35 -5.21 -5.54
N PHE A 132 -10.58 -5.18 -6.83
CA PHE A 132 -11.50 -4.25 -7.49
C PHE A 132 -12.92 -4.72 -7.24
N CYS A 133 -13.66 -4.00 -6.43
CA CYS A 133 -15.00 -4.41 -5.98
C CYS A 133 -15.95 -3.21 -5.89
N GLY A 134 -17.23 -3.50 -5.72
CA GLY A 134 -18.28 -2.47 -5.71
C GLY A 134 -18.29 -1.69 -7.03
N PRO A 135 -18.13 -0.35 -7.01
CA PRO A 135 -18.16 0.48 -8.23
C PRO A 135 -16.99 0.22 -9.17
N HIS A 136 -15.92 -0.43 -8.70
CA HIS A 136 -14.71 -0.72 -9.49
C HIS A 136 -14.63 -2.18 -9.96
N ASP A 137 -15.66 -3.01 -9.70
CA ASP A 137 -15.71 -4.37 -10.22
C ASP A 137 -15.66 -4.39 -11.75
N GLY A 138 -14.84 -5.29 -12.31
CA GLY A 138 -14.58 -5.39 -13.74
C GLY A 138 -13.49 -4.44 -14.27
N GLN A 139 -12.86 -3.63 -13.43
CA GLN A 139 -11.83 -2.67 -13.82
C GLN A 139 -10.40 -3.16 -13.62
N ALA A 140 -10.19 -4.32 -12.99
CA ALA A 140 -8.85 -4.83 -12.67
C ALA A 140 -7.93 -4.93 -13.90
N GLU A 141 -8.42 -5.40 -15.03
CA GLU A 141 -7.61 -5.51 -16.25
C GLU A 141 -7.21 -4.14 -16.81
N ALA A 142 -8.13 -3.19 -16.84
CA ALA A 142 -7.85 -1.83 -17.28
C ALA A 142 -6.81 -1.15 -16.38
N ALA A 143 -6.95 -1.29 -15.07
CA ALA A 143 -5.99 -0.78 -14.09
C ALA A 143 -4.60 -1.40 -14.24
N VAL A 144 -4.52 -2.73 -14.35
CA VAL A 144 -3.24 -3.44 -14.53
C VAL A 144 -2.54 -3.02 -15.84
N ASN A 145 -3.29 -2.88 -16.94
CA ASN A 145 -2.74 -2.38 -18.20
C ASN A 145 -2.22 -0.94 -18.05
N ARG A 146 -2.98 -0.07 -17.39
CA ARG A 146 -2.57 1.31 -17.11
C ARG A 146 -1.30 1.33 -16.28
N TYR A 147 -1.28 0.66 -15.13
CA TYR A 147 -0.13 0.68 -14.22
C TYR A 147 1.14 0.12 -14.86
N THR A 148 1.04 -1.01 -15.57
CA THR A 148 2.21 -1.60 -16.26
C THR A 148 2.75 -0.73 -17.37
N SER A 149 1.98 0.20 -17.93
CA SER A 149 2.44 1.16 -18.94
C SER A 149 3.15 2.38 -18.35
N LEU A 150 3.03 2.65 -17.05
CA LEU A 150 3.58 3.85 -16.40
C LEU A 150 5.02 3.67 -15.91
N PHE A 151 5.47 2.44 -15.69
CA PHE A 151 6.76 2.16 -15.06
C PHE A 151 7.67 1.35 -15.99
N ASP A 152 8.94 1.70 -15.99
CA ASP A 152 9.97 0.94 -16.68
C ASP A 152 9.99 -0.51 -16.17
N GLY A 153 10.01 -1.48 -17.09
CA GLY A 153 9.92 -2.90 -16.76
C GLY A 153 8.53 -3.36 -16.34
N GLY A 154 7.52 -2.48 -16.41
CA GLY A 154 6.13 -2.81 -16.16
C GLY A 154 5.62 -3.87 -17.15
N ARG A 155 5.01 -4.94 -16.64
CA ARG A 155 4.45 -6.01 -17.48
C ARG A 155 3.44 -6.86 -16.73
N ILE A 156 2.50 -7.42 -17.46
CA ILE A 156 1.63 -8.48 -16.97
C ILE A 156 2.42 -9.79 -17.01
N LEU A 157 2.44 -10.52 -15.89
CA LEU A 157 3.08 -11.82 -15.77
C LEU A 157 2.08 -12.94 -16.06
N GLU A 158 0.87 -12.79 -15.56
CA GLU A 158 -0.23 -13.74 -15.73
C GLU A 158 -1.56 -13.00 -15.64
N ILE A 159 -2.57 -13.48 -16.36
CA ILE A 159 -3.96 -13.06 -16.19
C ILE A 159 -4.88 -14.26 -16.41
N GLN A 160 -5.73 -14.51 -15.44
CA GLN A 160 -6.80 -15.49 -15.47
C GLN A 160 -8.14 -14.76 -15.34
N ARG A 161 -9.16 -15.23 -16.06
CA ARG A 161 -10.49 -14.65 -15.98
C ARG A 161 -11.50 -15.66 -15.47
N PHE A 162 -12.53 -15.17 -14.82
CA PHE A 162 -13.68 -15.99 -14.49
C PHE A 162 -14.34 -16.55 -15.73
N THR A 163 -14.75 -17.80 -15.65
CA THR A 163 -15.54 -18.50 -16.65
C THR A 163 -16.96 -18.73 -16.14
N SER A 164 -17.85 -19.21 -16.98
CA SER A 164 -19.22 -19.57 -16.56
C SER A 164 -19.28 -20.77 -15.59
N ALA A 165 -18.18 -21.48 -15.42
CA ALA A 165 -18.05 -22.59 -14.47
C ALA A 165 -17.52 -22.18 -13.09
N ASP A 166 -16.99 -20.96 -12.96
CA ASP A 166 -16.49 -20.45 -11.69
C ASP A 166 -17.64 -19.90 -10.84
N GLU A 167 -17.61 -20.18 -9.56
CA GLU A 167 -18.53 -19.61 -8.59
C GLU A 167 -17.94 -18.27 -8.04
N GLY A 168 -18.81 -17.30 -7.81
CA GLY A 168 -18.46 -16.06 -7.09
C GLY A 168 -17.81 -14.95 -7.92
N GLY A 169 -17.78 -15.07 -9.25
CA GLY A 169 -17.25 -14.02 -10.12
C GLY A 169 -18.05 -13.85 -11.42
N THR A 170 -17.94 -12.69 -12.03
CA THR A 170 -18.57 -12.40 -13.33
C THR A 170 -17.71 -12.98 -14.46
N PRO A 171 -18.26 -13.83 -15.36
CA PRO A 171 -17.51 -14.36 -16.48
C PRO A 171 -16.85 -13.24 -17.33
N GLY A 172 -15.56 -13.40 -17.60
CA GLY A 172 -14.74 -12.42 -18.32
C GLY A 172 -14.02 -11.42 -17.43
N HIS A 173 -14.45 -11.17 -16.20
CA HIS A 173 -13.72 -10.38 -15.21
C HIS A 173 -12.44 -11.08 -14.76
N VAL A 174 -11.49 -10.32 -14.22
CA VAL A 174 -10.20 -10.84 -13.76
C VAL A 174 -10.39 -11.66 -12.47
N LYS A 175 -10.13 -12.94 -12.55
CA LYS A 175 -10.08 -13.84 -11.39
C LYS A 175 -8.76 -13.72 -10.64
N PHE A 176 -7.68 -13.51 -11.39
CA PHE A 176 -6.33 -13.35 -10.87
C PHE A 176 -5.45 -12.70 -11.94
N ALA A 177 -4.73 -11.65 -11.61
CA ALA A 177 -3.71 -11.07 -12.45
C ALA A 177 -2.45 -10.83 -11.61
N ALA A 178 -1.32 -11.40 -12.03
CA ALA A 178 -0.01 -11.05 -11.50
C ALA A 178 0.68 -10.09 -12.46
N PHE A 179 1.24 -9.02 -11.94
CA PHE A 179 1.90 -8.01 -12.75
C PHE A 179 3.09 -7.40 -11.99
N ARG A 180 3.96 -6.71 -12.72
CA ARG A 180 5.16 -6.08 -12.18
C ARG A 180 5.18 -4.60 -12.51
N LEU A 181 5.55 -3.80 -11.51
CA LEU A 181 5.87 -2.38 -11.63
C LEU A 181 7.32 -2.21 -11.17
N GLY A 182 8.19 -1.76 -12.06
CA GLY A 182 9.63 -1.79 -11.78
C GLY A 182 10.11 -3.21 -11.43
N ASN A 183 10.66 -3.36 -10.24
CA ASN A 183 11.16 -4.64 -9.71
C ASN A 183 10.18 -5.35 -8.74
N ARG A 184 8.98 -4.82 -8.52
CA ARG A 184 8.00 -5.33 -7.56
C ARG A 184 6.85 -6.04 -8.25
N GLU A 185 6.40 -7.14 -7.64
CA GLU A 185 5.21 -7.87 -8.08
C GLU A 185 3.99 -7.42 -7.28
N PHE A 186 2.87 -7.39 -7.97
CA PHE A 186 1.55 -7.06 -7.45
C PHE A 186 0.54 -8.06 -8.00
N ILE A 187 -0.58 -8.19 -7.30
CA ILE A 187 -1.70 -9.02 -7.74
C ILE A 187 -2.95 -8.15 -7.78
N ALA A 188 -3.83 -8.43 -8.73
CA ALA A 188 -5.15 -7.81 -8.83
C ALA A 188 -6.22 -8.86 -9.14
N MET A 189 -7.44 -8.60 -8.68
CA MET A 189 -8.64 -9.34 -9.06
C MET A 189 -9.86 -8.43 -9.08
N ASP A 190 -10.89 -8.85 -9.78
CA ASP A 190 -12.24 -8.32 -9.64
C ASP A 190 -12.97 -9.14 -8.57
N GLY A 191 -13.45 -8.47 -7.52
CA GLY A 191 -14.04 -9.11 -6.33
C GLY A 191 -15.56 -9.16 -6.33
N GLY A 192 -16.20 -8.61 -7.36
CA GLY A 192 -17.65 -8.55 -7.46
C GLY A 192 -18.27 -7.23 -6.97
N PRO A 193 -19.52 -6.95 -7.37
CA PRO A 193 -20.20 -5.70 -7.07
C PRO A 193 -20.77 -5.62 -5.65
N ASP A 194 -20.90 -6.74 -4.94
CA ASP A 194 -21.68 -6.82 -3.69
C ASP A 194 -20.89 -6.44 -2.42
N HIS A 195 -19.61 -6.07 -2.55
CA HIS A 195 -18.82 -5.58 -1.42
C HIS A 195 -19.18 -4.14 -1.05
N GLU A 196 -19.37 -3.88 0.24
CA GLU A 196 -19.64 -2.55 0.80
C GLU A 196 -18.38 -1.67 0.89
N PHE A 197 -17.18 -2.23 0.67
CA PHE A 197 -15.90 -1.52 0.70
C PHE A 197 -15.31 -1.38 -0.70
N THR A 198 -14.49 -0.38 -0.87
CA THR A 198 -13.66 -0.14 -2.05
C THR A 198 -12.34 0.49 -1.63
N PHE A 199 -11.47 0.85 -2.57
CA PHE A 199 -10.23 1.56 -2.28
C PHE A 199 -10.49 2.88 -1.56
N ASN A 200 -9.60 3.21 -0.63
CA ASN A 200 -9.59 4.48 0.07
C ASN A 200 -8.14 4.86 0.46
N GLU A 201 -7.97 6.02 1.05
CA GLU A 201 -6.68 6.61 1.39
C GLU A 201 -5.99 5.95 2.61
N ALA A 202 -6.62 4.97 3.27
CA ALA A 202 -5.97 4.21 4.35
C ALA A 202 -4.81 3.35 3.85
N PHE A 203 -4.77 3.05 2.55
CA PHE A 203 -3.67 2.36 1.88
C PHE A 203 -3.28 3.10 0.60
N SER A 204 -2.00 3.30 0.38
CA SER A 204 -1.48 3.98 -0.82
C SER A 204 -0.20 3.32 -1.32
N LEU A 205 0.11 3.55 -2.57
CA LEU A 205 1.40 3.22 -3.16
C LEU A 205 2.29 4.48 -3.23
N VAL A 206 3.52 4.38 -2.74
CA VAL A 206 4.50 5.47 -2.81
C VAL A 206 5.34 5.30 -4.06
N ILE A 207 5.39 6.33 -4.89
CA ILE A 207 6.27 6.43 -6.05
C ILE A 207 7.34 7.47 -5.72
N THR A 208 8.59 7.04 -5.75
CA THR A 208 9.73 7.94 -5.57
C THR A 208 10.23 8.40 -6.93
N CYS A 209 10.26 9.72 -7.16
CA CYS A 209 10.70 10.36 -8.41
C CYS A 209 12.03 11.09 -8.21
N GLU A 210 12.86 11.10 -9.24
CA GLU A 210 14.15 11.81 -9.21
C GLU A 210 14.05 13.24 -9.76
N THR A 211 13.05 13.54 -10.57
CA THR A 211 12.89 14.85 -11.21
C THR A 211 11.46 15.38 -11.12
N GLN A 212 11.31 16.71 -11.28
CA GLN A 212 9.99 17.34 -11.38
C GLN A 212 9.21 16.85 -12.61
N ASP A 213 9.88 16.69 -13.75
CA ASP A 213 9.26 16.24 -14.99
C ASP A 213 8.66 14.82 -14.84
N GLU A 214 9.35 13.93 -14.12
CA GLU A 214 8.84 12.60 -13.79
C GLU A 214 7.59 12.69 -12.89
N MET A 215 7.63 13.51 -11.83
CA MET A 215 6.47 13.75 -10.97
C MET A 215 5.31 14.33 -11.76
N ASP A 216 5.54 15.30 -12.63
CA ASP A 216 4.50 15.94 -13.43
C ASP A 216 3.85 14.96 -14.40
N ALA A 217 4.63 14.09 -15.04
CA ALA A 217 4.12 13.07 -15.95
C ALA A 217 3.25 12.04 -15.22
N LEU A 218 3.70 11.54 -14.06
CA LEU A 218 2.95 10.59 -13.25
C LEU A 218 1.68 11.21 -12.66
N TRP A 219 1.79 12.44 -12.14
CA TRP A 219 0.65 13.17 -11.60
C TRP A 219 -0.46 13.38 -12.63
N ALA A 220 -0.10 13.75 -13.85
CA ALA A 220 -1.05 13.97 -14.94
C ALA A 220 -1.88 12.74 -15.29
N VAL A 221 -1.38 11.54 -14.98
CA VAL A 221 -2.05 10.26 -15.24
C VAL A 221 -2.76 9.71 -14.00
N LEU A 222 -2.16 9.89 -12.82
CA LEU A 222 -2.62 9.27 -11.57
C LEU A 222 -3.58 10.16 -10.77
N SER A 223 -3.61 11.47 -10.98
CA SER A 223 -4.55 12.34 -10.29
C SER A 223 -5.83 12.54 -11.10
N ALA A 224 -6.85 11.73 -10.78
CA ALA A 224 -8.17 11.81 -11.39
C ALA A 224 -9.22 12.46 -10.47
N HIS A 225 -8.93 12.63 -9.18
CA HIS A 225 -9.83 13.12 -8.13
C HIS A 225 -9.21 14.30 -7.39
N PRO A 226 -9.46 15.56 -7.84
CA PRO A 226 -8.86 16.76 -7.24
C PRO A 226 -9.14 16.92 -5.73
N GLU A 227 -10.27 16.40 -5.26
CA GLU A 227 -10.63 16.41 -3.84
C GLU A 227 -9.75 15.52 -2.96
N SER A 228 -9.00 14.61 -3.57
CA SER A 228 -8.06 13.70 -2.88
C SER A 228 -6.60 14.16 -2.97
N GLU A 229 -6.34 15.32 -3.58
CA GLU A 229 -5.00 15.85 -3.74
C GLU A 229 -4.53 16.57 -2.48
N GLN A 230 -3.45 16.08 -1.85
CA GLN A 230 -2.83 16.72 -0.68
C GLN A 230 -1.41 16.22 -0.47
N CYS A 231 -0.44 17.11 -0.34
CA CYS A 231 0.94 16.79 0.04
C CYS A 231 1.59 15.67 -0.79
N GLY A 232 1.36 15.66 -2.11
CA GLY A 232 1.84 14.60 -3.00
C GLY A 232 0.91 13.38 -3.11
N TRP A 233 -0.17 13.34 -2.33
CA TRP A 233 -1.21 12.32 -2.46
C TRP A 233 -2.14 12.64 -3.62
N CYS A 234 -2.54 11.62 -4.35
CA CYS A 234 -3.58 11.69 -5.37
C CYS A 234 -4.33 10.36 -5.45
N LYS A 235 -5.44 10.34 -6.15
CA LYS A 235 -6.27 9.16 -6.39
C LYS A 235 -6.53 9.01 -7.88
N ASP A 236 -6.32 7.80 -8.40
CA ASP A 236 -6.51 7.51 -9.81
C ASP A 236 -7.98 7.21 -10.17
N GLU A 237 -8.25 7.06 -11.47
CA GLU A 237 -9.58 6.77 -12.01
C GLU A 237 -10.20 5.46 -11.50
N PHE A 238 -9.37 4.57 -10.95
CA PHE A 238 -9.79 3.29 -10.37
C PHE A 238 -9.99 3.36 -8.85
N GLY A 239 -9.77 4.53 -8.24
CA GLY A 239 -9.91 4.76 -6.80
C GLY A 239 -8.69 4.38 -5.97
N VAL A 240 -7.59 3.93 -6.57
CA VAL A 240 -6.35 3.61 -5.85
C VAL A 240 -5.61 4.89 -5.50
N SER A 241 -5.14 4.98 -4.26
CA SER A 241 -4.40 6.13 -3.74
C SER A 241 -2.89 5.97 -3.97
N TRP A 242 -2.27 7.05 -4.41
CA TRP A 242 -0.85 7.16 -4.72
C TRP A 242 -0.22 8.32 -3.97
N GLN A 243 1.06 8.19 -3.67
CA GLN A 243 1.91 9.29 -3.21
C GLN A 243 3.03 9.48 -4.23
N VAL A 244 3.04 10.59 -4.94
CA VAL A 244 4.08 10.94 -5.93
C VAL A 244 5.05 11.90 -5.25
N THR A 245 6.20 11.38 -4.85
CA THR A 245 7.11 12.05 -3.91
C THR A 245 8.53 12.12 -4.48
N PRO A 246 9.20 13.28 -4.45
CA PRO A 246 10.60 13.36 -4.87
C PRO A 246 11.51 12.65 -3.85
N SER A 247 12.53 11.92 -4.35
CA SER A 247 13.52 11.24 -3.50
C SER A 247 14.22 12.19 -2.52
N GLU A 248 14.46 13.44 -2.94
CA GLU A 248 15.08 14.47 -2.12
C GLU A 248 14.27 14.82 -0.86
N LEU A 249 12.93 14.70 -0.89
CA LEU A 249 12.11 15.00 0.27
C LEU A 249 12.44 14.09 1.46
N PHE A 250 12.69 12.81 1.22
CA PHE A 250 13.11 11.89 2.29
C PHE A 250 14.44 12.32 2.92
N THR A 251 15.40 12.76 2.09
CA THR A 251 16.70 13.27 2.56
C THR A 251 16.53 14.57 3.36
N MET A 252 15.70 15.49 2.88
CA MET A 252 15.41 16.76 3.56
C MET A 252 14.74 16.53 4.92
N MET A 253 13.81 15.58 4.98
CA MET A 253 13.08 15.24 6.22
C MET A 253 13.93 14.46 7.23
N ALA A 254 15.00 13.81 6.79
CA ALA A 254 15.96 13.12 7.64
C ALA A 254 17.12 14.03 8.14
N ASP A 255 17.16 15.32 7.75
CA ASP A 255 18.19 16.25 8.20
C ASP A 255 18.11 16.44 9.74
N PRO A 256 19.23 16.36 10.47
CA PRO A 256 19.24 16.53 11.92
C PRO A 256 18.94 17.97 12.39
N ASP A 257 18.94 18.96 11.49
CA ASP A 257 18.55 20.34 11.79
C ASP A 257 17.00 20.46 11.80
N PRO A 258 16.38 20.63 12.98
CA PRO A 258 14.93 20.72 13.09
C PRO A 258 14.36 21.97 12.40
N GLU A 259 15.15 23.01 12.20
CA GLU A 259 14.69 24.22 11.53
C GLU A 259 14.54 24.01 10.02
N LYS A 260 15.44 23.23 9.41
CA LYS A 260 15.32 22.84 8.00
C LYS A 260 14.11 21.92 7.78
N THR A 261 13.95 20.88 8.58
CA THR A 261 12.82 19.96 8.48
C THR A 261 11.48 20.67 8.72
N ARG A 262 11.44 21.64 9.65
CA ARG A 262 10.26 22.48 9.88
C ARG A 262 9.90 23.30 8.65
N ARG A 263 10.87 24.02 8.04
CA ARG A 263 10.62 24.84 6.84
C ARG A 263 10.13 23.98 5.66
N VAL A 264 10.73 22.83 5.44
CA VAL A 264 10.30 21.90 4.38
C VAL A 264 8.88 21.41 4.66
N THR A 265 8.56 21.05 5.91
CA THR A 265 7.22 20.63 6.30
C THR A 265 6.18 21.72 6.03
N GLU A 266 6.46 22.96 6.47
CA GLU A 266 5.58 24.12 6.23
C GLU A 266 5.40 24.41 4.74
N ALA A 267 6.40 24.14 3.91
CA ALA A 267 6.31 24.32 2.47
C ALA A 267 5.44 23.25 1.79
N PHE A 268 5.63 21.97 2.10
CA PHE A 268 4.88 20.92 1.40
C PHE A 268 3.44 20.72 1.89
N MET A 269 3.14 21.00 3.16
CA MET A 269 1.81 20.78 3.74
C MET A 269 0.67 21.46 2.97
N PRO A 270 0.78 22.69 2.43
CA PRO A 270 -0.27 23.32 1.62
C PRO A 270 -0.25 22.87 0.14
N MET A 271 0.75 22.13 -0.31
CA MET A 271 0.83 21.70 -1.71
C MET A 271 -0.18 20.59 -2.00
N HIS A 272 -0.73 20.57 -3.19
CA HIS A 272 -1.38 19.40 -3.77
C HIS A 272 -0.32 18.48 -4.37
N LYS A 273 0.12 18.77 -5.58
CA LYS A 273 1.32 18.18 -6.18
C LYS A 273 2.56 18.86 -5.59
N LEU A 274 3.59 18.08 -5.27
CA LEU A 274 4.83 18.62 -4.74
C LEU A 274 5.63 19.38 -5.82
N ASP A 275 6.24 20.48 -5.42
CA ASP A 275 7.17 21.29 -6.23
C ASP A 275 8.57 21.18 -5.66
N LEU A 276 9.45 20.49 -6.38
CA LEU A 276 10.81 20.22 -5.93
C LEU A 276 11.65 21.51 -5.79
N ALA A 277 11.41 22.53 -6.62
CA ALA A 277 12.12 23.78 -6.54
C ALA A 277 11.73 24.56 -5.28
N GLU A 278 10.45 24.59 -4.93
CA GLU A 278 9.98 25.23 -3.70
C GLU A 278 10.46 24.48 -2.46
N LEU A 279 10.50 23.14 -2.49
CA LEU A 279 11.04 22.32 -1.40
C LEU A 279 12.53 22.62 -1.16
N ARG A 280 13.33 22.74 -2.22
CA ARG A 280 14.76 23.10 -2.14
C ARG A 280 14.95 24.49 -1.54
N LYS A 281 14.17 25.50 -1.98
CA LYS A 281 14.21 26.85 -1.39
C LYS A 281 13.90 26.84 0.10
N ALA A 282 12.84 26.12 0.49
CA ALA A 282 12.49 26.01 1.89
C ALA A 282 13.59 25.33 2.72
N TYR A 283 14.21 24.28 2.18
CA TYR A 283 15.33 23.60 2.82
C TYR A 283 16.55 24.51 3.00
N GLU A 284 16.89 25.30 1.99
CA GLU A 284 18.01 26.27 2.01
C GLU A 284 17.70 27.53 2.84
N GLY A 285 16.41 27.84 3.06
CA GLY A 285 15.98 29.02 3.81
C GLY A 285 16.02 30.32 2.99
N VAL A 286 15.76 30.23 1.68
CA VAL A 286 15.77 31.35 0.73
C VAL A 286 14.41 31.52 0.05
#